data_2a6914f731279ad03b49e19308dbd3da
#
_entry.id   2a6914f731279ad03b49e19308dbd3da
#
_cell.length_a   1.000
_cell.length_b   1.000
_cell.length_c   1.000
_cell.angle_alpha   90.00
_cell.angle_beta   90.00
_cell.angle_gamma   90.00
#
_symmetry.space_group_name_H-M   'P 1'
#
loop_
_entity.id
_entity.type
_entity.pdbx_description
1 polymer ?
#
loop_
_entity_poly.entity_id
_entity_poly.type
_entity_poly.pdbx_seq_one_letter_code
_entity_poly.pdbx_strand_id
1 'polypeptide(L)'
;MFQYQCLNPISKVGLDGFTNDYTKTEEIEKADAILVRSASMHETKLPENIQAIARAGAGVNNIPLQDCAEQGIVVFNTPGANANGVKEMVIAGMLLASRDIVGGVEWVKQEKDNENVGKLAEKQKKQFAGCEIKGKKLGVIGLGAIGAMVANTAIYLGMEVYGYDPYISVDTAWKLSREIKHIANVEDIFKECDYITLHVPLLDSTKGMISKDSIAMMKDGVVLLNFSRDLLVDETALIDALETGKVKKYVTDFANPTVAGVKNTLVTPHLGASTAESEDNCACMAVKELRDYLENGNIHNSVNYPNCDMGICGVAGRIAINHKNVVNMISQFATVLGGAGMNISDMTNKSKGDYAYTLIDLETPATQEIIDKLDEIEGVLKVRIIK
;
A
#
# COMPACT_ATOMS: atom_id res chain seq x y z
N MET A 1 -22.45 15.01 -14.69
CA MET A 1 -22.90 13.92 -13.77
C MET A 1 -22.06 12.70 -14.12
N PHE A 2 -21.29 12.17 -13.17
CA PHE A 2 -20.41 11.02 -13.35
C PHE A 2 -21.08 9.71 -12.97
N GLN A 3 -20.73 8.63 -13.65
CA GLN A 3 -21.17 7.28 -13.31
C GLN A 3 -19.97 6.45 -12.83
N TYR A 4 -20.18 5.66 -11.77
CA TYR A 4 -19.15 4.76 -11.28
C TYR A 4 -19.66 3.33 -11.11
N GLN A 5 -18.79 2.35 -11.33
CA GLN A 5 -19.08 0.93 -11.09
C GLN A 5 -18.25 0.38 -9.94
N CYS A 6 -18.83 -0.50 -9.14
CA CYS A 6 -18.12 -1.28 -8.13
C CYS A 6 -18.01 -2.74 -8.57
N LEU A 7 -16.81 -3.24 -8.79
CA LEU A 7 -16.58 -4.66 -9.16
C LEU A 7 -16.62 -5.62 -7.97
N ASN A 8 -16.55 -5.07 -6.75
CA ASN A 8 -16.72 -5.80 -5.48
C ASN A 8 -17.64 -4.99 -4.56
N PRO A 9 -18.13 -5.59 -3.47
CA PRO A 9 -18.67 -4.81 -2.38
C PRO A 9 -17.62 -3.81 -1.86
N ILE A 10 -17.97 -2.54 -1.87
CA ILE A 10 -17.19 -1.42 -1.32
C ILE A 10 -17.95 -0.86 -0.13
N SER A 11 -17.25 -0.49 0.94
CA SER A 11 -17.87 0.05 2.14
C SER A 11 -18.76 1.25 1.82
N LYS A 12 -19.98 1.21 2.38
CA LYS A 12 -20.94 2.31 2.25
C LYS A 12 -20.40 3.62 2.82
N VAL A 13 -19.59 3.56 3.89
CA VAL A 13 -18.99 4.74 4.50
C VAL A 13 -18.13 5.52 3.47
N GLY A 14 -17.40 4.80 2.62
CA GLY A 14 -16.67 5.42 1.51
C GLY A 14 -17.61 5.93 0.41
N LEU A 15 -18.59 5.12 -0.01
CA LEU A 15 -19.51 5.49 -1.08
C LEU A 15 -20.39 6.71 -0.73
N ASP A 16 -20.73 6.91 0.53
CA ASP A 16 -21.43 8.10 1.03
C ASP A 16 -20.60 9.40 0.86
N GLY A 17 -19.32 9.29 0.53
CA GLY A 17 -18.45 10.39 0.14
C GLY A 17 -18.72 10.95 -1.27
N PHE A 18 -19.45 10.23 -2.13
CA PHE A 18 -19.90 10.75 -3.41
C PHE A 18 -21.04 11.76 -3.22
N THR A 19 -21.02 12.81 -4.03
CA THR A 19 -22.12 13.81 -4.07
C THR A 19 -23.26 13.35 -4.99
N ASN A 20 -24.31 14.15 -5.08
CA ASN A 20 -25.43 13.89 -5.98
C ASN A 20 -25.04 13.94 -7.48
N ASP A 21 -23.83 14.41 -7.79
CA ASP A 21 -23.29 14.41 -9.16
C ASP A 21 -22.77 13.05 -9.60
N TYR A 22 -22.81 12.04 -8.71
CA TYR A 22 -22.33 10.69 -8.96
C TYR A 22 -23.50 9.69 -8.88
N THR A 23 -23.56 8.79 -9.84
CA THR A 23 -24.56 7.72 -9.89
C THR A 23 -23.86 6.37 -10.07
N LYS A 24 -24.23 5.38 -9.25
CA LYS A 24 -23.76 4.01 -9.43
C LYS A 24 -24.41 3.36 -10.65
N THR A 25 -23.62 2.68 -11.46
CA THR A 25 -24.08 1.88 -12.60
C THR A 25 -23.63 0.42 -12.46
N GLU A 26 -24.37 -0.51 -13.03
CA GLU A 26 -23.97 -1.91 -13.16
C GLU A 26 -23.40 -2.21 -14.56
N GLU A 27 -23.46 -1.24 -15.49
CA GLU A 27 -22.98 -1.36 -16.87
C GLU A 27 -21.64 -0.65 -17.01
N ILE A 28 -20.56 -1.41 -17.31
CA ILE A 28 -19.22 -0.87 -17.41
C ILE A 28 -19.09 0.14 -18.56
N GLU A 29 -19.87 -0.03 -19.61
CA GLU A 29 -19.91 0.85 -20.79
C GLU A 29 -20.43 2.26 -20.49
N LYS A 30 -21.09 2.45 -19.34
CA LYS A 30 -21.60 3.75 -18.90
C LYS A 30 -20.76 4.38 -17.79
N ALA A 31 -19.80 3.64 -17.24
CA ALA A 31 -19.03 4.10 -16.10
C ALA A 31 -17.89 5.05 -16.54
N ASP A 32 -17.73 6.16 -15.85
CA ASP A 32 -16.56 7.04 -15.95
C ASP A 32 -15.41 6.55 -15.08
N ALA A 33 -15.72 5.84 -14.00
CA ALA A 33 -14.74 5.33 -13.06
C ALA A 33 -15.13 3.97 -12.47
N ILE A 34 -14.12 3.21 -12.03
CA ILE A 34 -14.28 1.90 -11.40
C ILE A 34 -13.70 1.91 -9.99
N LEU A 35 -14.47 1.38 -9.03
CA LEU A 35 -14.00 1.02 -7.71
C LEU A 35 -13.81 -0.50 -7.64
N VAL A 36 -12.65 -0.94 -7.21
CA VAL A 36 -12.30 -2.36 -7.07
C VAL A 36 -11.57 -2.63 -5.76
N ARG A 37 -11.70 -3.82 -5.23
CA ARG A 37 -10.94 -4.31 -4.06
C ARG A 37 -10.10 -5.52 -4.42
N SER A 38 -10.72 -6.65 -4.70
CA SER A 38 -10.05 -7.95 -4.90
C SER A 38 -10.35 -8.61 -6.25
N ALA A 39 -11.34 -8.12 -7.00
CA ALA A 39 -11.65 -8.68 -8.32
C ALA A 39 -10.46 -8.52 -9.27
N SER A 40 -10.15 -9.59 -10.02
CA SER A 40 -9.16 -9.51 -11.10
C SER A 40 -9.74 -8.75 -12.28
N MET A 41 -8.95 -7.81 -12.82
CA MET A 41 -9.32 -7.03 -13.99
C MET A 41 -8.49 -7.38 -15.24
N HIS A 42 -7.62 -8.39 -15.16
CA HIS A 42 -6.72 -8.74 -16.27
C HIS A 42 -7.45 -9.22 -17.53
N GLU A 43 -8.65 -9.76 -17.37
CA GLU A 43 -9.50 -10.20 -18.50
C GLU A 43 -10.65 -9.22 -18.79
N THR A 44 -10.73 -8.11 -18.05
CA THR A 44 -11.79 -7.13 -18.21
C THR A 44 -11.46 -6.20 -19.37
N LYS A 45 -12.31 -6.20 -20.40
CA LYS A 45 -12.20 -5.20 -21.47
C LYS A 45 -12.69 -3.84 -20.94
N LEU A 46 -11.77 -2.88 -20.87
CA LEU A 46 -12.08 -1.53 -20.40
C LEU A 46 -12.60 -0.68 -21.59
N PRO A 47 -13.80 -0.09 -21.48
CA PRO A 47 -14.33 0.84 -22.47
C PRO A 47 -13.55 2.17 -22.49
N GLU A 48 -13.60 2.89 -23.61
CA GLU A 48 -12.88 4.15 -23.80
C GLU A 48 -13.32 5.27 -22.85
N ASN A 49 -14.58 5.23 -22.38
CA ASN A 49 -15.13 6.22 -21.43
C ASN A 49 -14.53 6.12 -20.03
N ILE A 50 -13.92 5.01 -19.65
CA ILE A 50 -13.27 4.89 -18.34
C ILE A 50 -12.09 5.87 -18.23
N GLN A 51 -12.14 6.70 -17.21
CA GLN A 51 -11.13 7.73 -16.93
C GLN A 51 -10.20 7.31 -15.79
N ALA A 52 -10.74 6.60 -14.80
CA ALA A 52 -9.97 6.19 -13.62
C ALA A 52 -10.45 4.89 -13.01
N ILE A 53 -9.52 4.22 -12.35
CA ILE A 53 -9.78 3.04 -11.50
C ILE A 53 -9.19 3.33 -10.13
N ALA A 54 -9.97 3.17 -9.05
CA ALA A 54 -9.46 3.26 -7.70
C ALA A 54 -9.60 1.91 -6.97
N ARG A 55 -8.48 1.41 -6.49
CA ARG A 55 -8.46 0.21 -5.65
C ARG A 55 -8.56 0.58 -4.18
N ALA A 56 -9.62 0.11 -3.53
CA ALA A 56 -9.75 0.19 -2.08
C ALA A 56 -8.77 -0.80 -1.39
N GLY A 57 -7.50 -0.41 -1.33
CA GLY A 57 -6.40 -1.18 -0.79
C GLY A 57 -5.03 -0.78 -1.37
N ALA A 58 -3.93 -1.20 -0.76
CA ALA A 58 -2.59 -0.75 -1.11
C ALA A 58 -1.98 -1.51 -2.32
N GLY A 59 -2.18 -2.82 -2.44
CA GLY A 59 -1.65 -3.61 -3.55
C GLY A 59 -2.47 -3.41 -4.84
N VAL A 60 -1.91 -3.68 -6.02
CA VAL A 60 -2.59 -3.47 -7.33
C VAL A 60 -2.36 -4.62 -8.30
N ASN A 61 -1.98 -5.79 -7.82
CA ASN A 61 -1.64 -6.96 -8.65
C ASN A 61 -2.84 -7.49 -9.47
N ASN A 62 -4.05 -7.11 -9.10
CA ASN A 62 -5.28 -7.49 -9.79
C ASN A 62 -5.70 -6.53 -10.91
N ILE A 63 -4.90 -5.48 -11.21
CA ILE A 63 -5.21 -4.46 -12.22
C ILE A 63 -4.11 -4.47 -13.30
N PRO A 64 -4.45 -4.47 -14.60
CA PRO A 64 -3.49 -4.42 -15.71
C PRO A 64 -2.97 -2.98 -15.88
N LEU A 65 -1.96 -2.60 -15.10
CA LEU A 65 -1.47 -1.22 -14.99
C LEU A 65 -0.95 -0.65 -16.30
N GLN A 66 -0.24 -1.49 -17.10
CA GLN A 66 0.33 -1.08 -18.38
C GLN A 66 -0.79 -0.75 -19.39
N ASP A 67 -1.76 -1.66 -19.52
CA ASP A 67 -2.88 -1.48 -20.45
C ASP A 67 -3.74 -0.27 -20.07
N CYS A 68 -3.93 -0.05 -18.75
CA CYS A 68 -4.60 1.15 -18.26
C CYS A 68 -3.83 2.42 -18.63
N ALA A 69 -2.50 2.42 -18.46
CA ALA A 69 -1.69 3.58 -18.78
C ALA A 69 -1.73 3.92 -20.28
N GLU A 70 -1.68 2.92 -21.15
CA GLU A 70 -1.75 3.08 -22.60
C GLU A 70 -3.10 3.61 -23.10
N GLN A 71 -4.17 3.34 -22.34
CA GLN A 71 -5.51 3.88 -22.61
C GLN A 71 -5.79 5.23 -21.93
N GLY A 72 -4.80 5.83 -21.27
CA GLY A 72 -4.98 7.08 -20.53
C GLY A 72 -5.86 6.94 -19.27
N ILE A 73 -5.99 5.71 -18.73
CA ILE A 73 -6.75 5.45 -17.51
C ILE A 73 -5.82 5.56 -16.29
N VAL A 74 -6.15 6.45 -15.35
CA VAL A 74 -5.38 6.64 -14.12
C VAL A 74 -5.80 5.61 -13.09
N VAL A 75 -4.83 4.87 -12.54
CA VAL A 75 -5.09 3.88 -11.50
C VAL A 75 -4.58 4.39 -10.16
N PHE A 76 -5.49 4.46 -9.19
CA PHE A 76 -5.23 4.85 -7.80
C PHE A 76 -5.18 3.63 -6.89
N ASN A 77 -4.39 3.71 -5.83
CA ASN A 77 -4.48 2.83 -4.68
C ASN A 77 -4.58 3.66 -3.39
N THR A 78 -4.83 3.03 -2.25
CA THR A 78 -5.04 3.73 -0.99
C THR A 78 -3.90 3.46 0.00
N PRO A 79 -2.70 4.03 -0.23
CA PRO A 79 -1.54 3.75 0.61
C PRO A 79 -1.73 4.31 2.01
N GLY A 80 -1.51 3.47 3.01
CA GLY A 80 -1.60 3.86 4.41
C GLY A 80 -3.01 3.86 5.01
N ALA A 81 -4.08 3.74 4.21
CA ALA A 81 -5.45 3.72 4.73
C ALA A 81 -5.72 2.53 5.69
N ASN A 82 -5.06 1.41 5.45
CA ASN A 82 -5.13 0.19 6.26
C ASN A 82 -3.94 0.05 7.25
N ALA A 83 -3.08 1.05 7.37
CA ALA A 83 -1.82 0.92 8.11
C ALA A 83 -2.02 0.60 9.59
N ASN A 84 -3.08 1.11 10.21
CA ASN A 84 -3.38 0.83 11.61
C ASN A 84 -3.72 -0.65 11.85
N GLY A 85 -4.55 -1.26 10.99
CA GLY A 85 -4.88 -2.69 11.11
C GLY A 85 -3.62 -3.56 11.01
N VAL A 86 -2.76 -3.30 10.03
CA VAL A 86 -1.49 -4.02 9.89
C VAL A 86 -0.58 -3.80 11.08
N LYS A 87 -0.44 -2.56 11.59
CA LYS A 87 0.33 -2.27 12.81
C LYS A 87 -0.16 -3.12 13.99
N GLU A 88 -1.47 -3.24 14.20
CA GLU A 88 -2.05 -4.06 15.27
C GLU A 88 -1.70 -5.53 15.13
N MET A 89 -1.75 -6.08 13.91
CA MET A 89 -1.33 -7.45 13.63
C MET A 89 0.16 -7.67 13.88
N VAL A 90 1.03 -6.72 13.55
CA VAL A 90 2.47 -6.79 13.87
C VAL A 90 2.68 -6.85 15.39
N ILE A 91 2.01 -5.98 16.15
CA ILE A 91 2.12 -5.98 17.62
C ILE A 91 1.59 -7.30 18.21
N ALA A 92 0.43 -7.78 17.73
CA ALA A 92 -0.10 -9.08 18.13
C ALA A 92 0.90 -10.21 17.82
N GLY A 93 1.49 -10.21 16.61
CA GLY A 93 2.50 -11.17 16.21
C GLY A 93 3.75 -11.16 17.09
N MET A 94 4.25 -9.98 17.48
CA MET A 94 5.36 -9.86 18.43
C MET A 94 5.02 -10.50 19.80
N LEU A 95 3.83 -10.24 20.33
CA LEU A 95 3.41 -10.77 21.64
C LEU A 95 3.21 -12.29 21.58
N LEU A 96 2.59 -12.80 20.48
CA LEU A 96 2.41 -14.24 20.25
C LEU A 96 3.75 -14.97 20.04
N ALA A 97 4.74 -14.31 19.43
CA ALA A 97 6.08 -14.89 19.27
C ALA A 97 6.89 -14.89 20.56
N SER A 98 6.60 -13.97 21.49
CA SER A 98 7.32 -13.82 22.75
C SER A 98 6.98 -14.93 23.77
N ARG A 99 5.74 -15.43 23.76
CA ARG A 99 5.23 -16.52 24.59
C ARG A 99 4.38 -17.44 23.71
N ASP A 100 4.37 -18.74 24.01
CA ASP A 100 3.59 -19.70 23.26
C ASP A 100 2.09 -19.66 23.66
N ILE A 101 1.45 -18.51 23.41
CA ILE A 101 0.04 -18.29 23.76
C ILE A 101 -0.86 -19.22 22.96
N VAL A 102 -0.60 -19.39 21.65
CA VAL A 102 -1.38 -20.25 20.78
C VAL A 102 -1.30 -21.71 21.23
N GLY A 103 -0.08 -22.21 21.46
CA GLY A 103 0.11 -23.57 21.98
C GLY A 103 -0.54 -23.78 23.34
N GLY A 104 -0.48 -22.77 24.23
CA GLY A 104 -1.16 -22.81 25.52
C GLY A 104 -2.69 -22.89 25.40
N VAL A 105 -3.29 -22.10 24.49
CA VAL A 105 -4.74 -22.14 24.22
C VAL A 105 -5.16 -23.51 23.66
N GLU A 106 -4.42 -24.03 22.67
CA GLU A 106 -4.74 -25.33 22.08
C GLU A 106 -4.58 -26.46 23.10
N TRP A 107 -3.57 -26.40 23.93
CA TRP A 107 -3.38 -27.38 25.02
C TRP A 107 -4.57 -27.36 26.00
N VAL A 108 -5.04 -26.21 26.46
CA VAL A 108 -6.23 -26.11 27.34
C VAL A 108 -7.48 -26.70 26.67
N LYS A 109 -7.67 -26.46 25.37
CA LYS A 109 -8.79 -27.05 24.60
C LYS A 109 -8.70 -28.59 24.57
N GLN A 110 -7.52 -29.18 24.44
CA GLN A 110 -7.28 -30.63 24.45
C GLN A 110 -7.63 -31.22 25.79
N GLU A 111 -7.39 -30.51 26.88
CA GLU A 111 -7.66 -30.93 28.25
C GLU A 111 -9.10 -30.61 28.75
N LYS A 112 -10.00 -30.24 27.87
CA LYS A 112 -11.35 -29.75 28.19
C LYS A 112 -12.19 -30.68 29.08
N ASP A 113 -11.98 -32.00 28.96
CA ASP A 113 -12.71 -33.04 29.71
C ASP A 113 -11.97 -33.47 30.98
N ASN A 114 -10.84 -32.85 31.31
CA ASN A 114 -10.04 -33.14 32.49
C ASN A 114 -10.50 -32.30 33.69
N GLU A 115 -11.21 -32.90 34.64
CA GLU A 115 -11.69 -32.23 35.85
C GLU A 115 -10.58 -31.55 36.67
N ASN A 116 -9.32 -31.97 36.50
CA ASN A 116 -8.16 -31.43 37.20
C ASN A 116 -7.33 -30.45 36.32
N VAL A 117 -7.87 -29.96 35.20
CA VAL A 117 -7.17 -29.09 34.25
C VAL A 117 -6.48 -27.91 34.93
N GLY A 118 -7.08 -27.26 35.89
CA GLY A 118 -6.49 -26.14 36.63
C GLY A 118 -5.22 -26.52 37.38
N LYS A 119 -5.20 -27.68 38.07
CA LYS A 119 -4.00 -28.17 38.76
C LYS A 119 -2.92 -28.62 37.76
N LEU A 120 -3.34 -29.19 36.63
CA LEU A 120 -2.44 -29.64 35.59
C LEU A 120 -1.80 -28.42 34.91
N ALA A 121 -2.56 -27.36 34.66
CA ALA A 121 -2.07 -26.12 34.10
C ALA A 121 -0.95 -25.49 34.94
N GLU A 122 -1.10 -25.45 36.28
CA GLU A 122 -0.05 -24.95 37.16
C GLU A 122 1.26 -25.77 37.07
N LYS A 123 1.17 -27.05 36.80
CA LYS A 123 2.34 -27.92 36.63
C LYS A 123 3.01 -27.76 35.27
N GLN A 124 2.19 -27.54 34.22
CA GLN A 124 2.65 -27.58 32.84
C GLN A 124 2.88 -26.18 32.20
N LYS A 125 2.40 -25.11 32.82
CA LYS A 125 2.51 -23.73 32.25
C LYS A 125 3.91 -23.32 31.82
N LYS A 126 4.97 -23.92 32.41
CA LYS A 126 6.37 -23.62 32.05
C LYS A 126 6.69 -23.93 30.58
N GLN A 127 6.01 -24.88 29.93
CA GLN A 127 6.25 -25.24 28.53
C GLN A 127 5.82 -24.14 27.55
N PHE A 128 4.90 -23.27 27.98
CA PHE A 128 4.40 -22.13 27.19
C PHE A 128 5.04 -20.79 27.60
N ALA A 129 5.96 -20.84 28.56
CA ALA A 129 6.64 -19.64 29.04
C ALA A 129 7.55 -19.04 27.96
N GLY A 130 7.76 -17.74 28.05
CA GLY A 130 8.62 -17.01 27.12
C GLY A 130 9.30 -15.83 27.78
N CYS A 131 9.38 -14.72 27.07
CA CYS A 131 10.04 -13.49 27.52
C CYS A 131 9.10 -12.28 27.37
N GLU A 132 9.46 -11.20 28.05
CA GLU A 132 8.86 -9.89 27.84
C GLU A 132 9.53 -9.16 26.68
N ILE A 133 8.79 -8.31 26.00
CA ILE A 133 9.33 -7.47 24.90
C ILE A 133 9.97 -6.17 25.42
N LYS A 134 9.61 -5.72 26.64
CA LYS A 134 10.20 -4.54 27.27
C LYS A 134 11.73 -4.68 27.36
N GLY A 135 12.44 -3.63 26.94
CA GLY A 135 13.91 -3.59 26.92
C GLY A 135 14.54 -4.44 25.81
N LYS A 136 13.76 -5.10 24.94
CA LYS A 136 14.26 -5.79 23.75
C LYS A 136 14.46 -4.81 22.61
N LYS A 137 15.39 -5.11 21.71
CA LYS A 137 15.68 -4.31 20.53
C LYS A 137 14.79 -4.75 19.35
N LEU A 138 14.04 -3.82 18.80
CA LEU A 138 13.23 -4.03 17.58
C LEU A 138 13.89 -3.30 16.41
N GLY A 139 14.24 -4.05 15.36
CA GLY A 139 14.62 -3.52 14.07
C GLY A 139 13.38 -3.37 13.17
N VAL A 140 13.15 -2.16 12.69
CA VAL A 140 12.07 -1.85 11.73
C VAL A 140 12.71 -1.52 10.38
N ILE A 141 12.53 -2.39 9.41
CA ILE A 141 13.05 -2.23 8.05
C ILE A 141 11.94 -1.70 7.15
N GLY A 142 12.06 -0.45 6.72
CA GLY A 142 11.01 0.33 6.07
C GLY A 142 10.20 1.16 7.08
N LEU A 143 10.31 2.48 6.99
CA LEU A 143 9.61 3.44 7.87
C LEU A 143 8.51 4.20 7.11
N GLY A 144 7.84 3.50 6.17
CA GLY A 144 6.62 4.01 5.53
C GLY A 144 5.43 4.09 6.50
N ALA A 145 4.21 4.18 5.98
CA ALA A 145 3.01 4.37 6.79
C ALA A 145 2.85 3.34 7.92
N ILE A 146 3.12 2.05 7.64
CA ILE A 146 3.00 0.97 8.63
C ILE A 146 4.21 0.97 9.58
N GLY A 147 5.43 0.94 9.03
CA GLY A 147 6.65 0.81 9.83
C GLY A 147 6.84 1.96 10.83
N ALA A 148 6.50 3.19 10.45
CA ALA A 148 6.53 4.34 11.36
C ALA A 148 5.54 4.18 12.54
N MET A 149 4.34 3.67 12.28
CA MET A 149 3.35 3.41 13.33
C MET A 149 3.79 2.27 14.25
N VAL A 150 4.36 1.19 13.69
CA VAL A 150 4.92 0.07 14.47
C VAL A 150 6.07 0.56 15.35
N ALA A 151 7.02 1.32 14.78
CA ALA A 151 8.17 1.86 15.49
C ALA A 151 7.75 2.74 16.68
N ASN A 152 6.83 3.69 16.45
CA ASN A 152 6.29 4.55 17.51
C ASN A 152 5.56 3.73 18.60
N THR A 153 4.74 2.73 18.20
CA THR A 153 4.02 1.90 19.18
C THR A 153 4.97 1.06 20.01
N ALA A 154 6.03 0.52 19.43
CA ALA A 154 7.03 -0.29 20.13
C ALA A 154 7.79 0.51 21.21
N ILE A 155 8.04 1.81 20.98
CA ILE A 155 8.59 2.71 22.03
C ILE A 155 7.65 2.73 23.23
N TYR A 156 6.33 2.92 23.02
CA TYR A 156 5.36 2.93 24.13
C TYR A 156 5.25 1.58 24.86
N LEU A 157 5.60 0.48 24.20
CA LEU A 157 5.70 -0.84 24.82
C LEU A 157 7.05 -1.07 25.55
N GLY A 158 7.91 -0.05 25.56
CA GLY A 158 9.19 -0.07 26.28
C GLY A 158 10.31 -0.82 25.54
N MET A 159 10.21 -0.99 24.23
CA MET A 159 11.28 -1.54 23.39
C MET A 159 12.30 -0.46 23.03
N GLU A 160 13.55 -0.88 22.72
CA GLU A 160 14.51 -0.04 22.02
C GLU A 160 14.32 -0.23 20.51
N VAL A 161 14.01 0.85 19.80
CA VAL A 161 13.65 0.76 18.38
C VAL A 161 14.77 1.29 17.49
N TYR A 162 15.12 0.51 16.49
CA TYR A 162 16.12 0.77 15.46
C TYR A 162 15.41 0.82 14.11
N GLY A 163 15.43 1.96 13.44
CA GLY A 163 14.71 2.18 12.19
C GLY A 163 15.65 2.34 11.00
N TYR A 164 15.42 1.60 9.94
CA TYR A 164 16.14 1.70 8.66
C TYR A 164 15.18 1.96 7.52
N ASP A 165 15.36 3.06 6.81
CA ASP A 165 14.70 3.39 5.56
C ASP A 165 15.53 4.41 4.77
N PRO A 166 16.20 4.01 3.66
CA PRO A 166 17.02 4.93 2.86
C PRO A 166 16.20 5.91 2.02
N TYR A 167 14.88 5.74 1.94
CA TYR A 167 13.97 6.55 1.13
C TYR A 167 12.91 7.28 1.96
N ILE A 168 13.12 7.40 3.26
CA ILE A 168 12.14 8.02 4.15
C ILE A 168 11.80 9.45 3.70
N SER A 169 10.50 9.76 3.62
CA SER A 169 10.08 11.12 3.35
C SER A 169 10.25 12.03 4.56
N VAL A 170 10.45 13.34 4.32
CA VAL A 170 10.52 14.34 5.40
C VAL A 170 9.26 14.31 6.25
N ASP A 171 8.08 14.20 5.63
CA ASP A 171 6.79 14.14 6.34
C ASP A 171 6.67 12.93 7.26
N THR A 172 7.20 11.78 6.84
CA THR A 172 7.23 10.58 7.70
C THR A 172 8.23 10.73 8.82
N ALA A 173 9.41 11.29 8.54
CA ALA A 173 10.44 11.51 9.55
C ALA A 173 9.94 12.42 10.68
N TRP A 174 9.13 13.45 10.37
CA TRP A 174 8.51 14.31 11.36
C TRP A 174 7.48 13.60 12.27
N LYS A 175 6.97 12.46 11.88
CA LYS A 175 6.00 11.65 12.66
C LYS A 175 6.67 10.64 13.57
N LEU A 176 7.98 10.42 13.42
CA LEU A 176 8.73 9.47 14.24
C LEU A 176 9.07 10.02 15.62
N SER A 177 8.98 9.16 16.64
CA SER A 177 9.51 9.46 17.96
C SER A 177 11.01 9.71 17.89
N ARG A 178 11.49 10.70 18.65
CA ARG A 178 12.93 11.01 18.78
C ARG A 178 13.73 9.91 19.46
N GLU A 179 13.08 8.96 20.11
CA GLU A 179 13.69 7.81 20.76
C GLU A 179 14.06 6.69 19.76
N ILE A 180 13.53 6.74 18.53
CA ILE A 180 13.88 5.79 17.48
C ILE A 180 15.29 6.08 16.98
N LYS A 181 16.15 5.09 17.06
CA LYS A 181 17.54 5.18 16.60
C LYS A 181 17.58 4.97 15.09
N HIS A 182 17.99 6.00 14.36
CA HIS A 182 18.21 5.91 12.92
C HIS A 182 19.43 5.03 12.63
N ILE A 183 19.24 4.07 11.71
CA ILE A 183 20.29 3.13 11.26
C ILE A 183 20.56 3.40 9.78
N ALA A 184 21.82 3.65 9.45
CA ALA A 184 22.26 3.91 8.07
C ALA A 184 22.51 2.62 7.28
N ASN A 185 22.84 1.52 7.96
CA ASN A 185 23.15 0.23 7.33
C ASN A 185 22.25 -0.86 7.89
N VAL A 186 21.48 -1.54 7.04
CA VAL A 186 20.54 -2.60 7.45
C VAL A 186 21.21 -3.75 8.19
N GLU A 187 22.49 -4.02 7.91
CA GLU A 187 23.24 -5.07 8.61
C GLU A 187 23.36 -4.83 10.13
N ASP A 188 23.34 -3.56 10.55
CA ASP A 188 23.39 -3.24 11.98
C ASP A 188 22.08 -3.65 12.68
N ILE A 189 20.94 -3.59 11.97
CA ILE A 189 19.68 -4.16 12.45
C ILE A 189 19.82 -5.67 12.63
N PHE A 190 20.38 -6.37 11.64
CA PHE A 190 20.58 -7.82 11.73
C PHE A 190 21.44 -8.20 12.93
N LYS A 191 22.54 -7.50 13.17
CA LYS A 191 23.48 -7.80 14.26
C LYS A 191 22.94 -7.45 15.66
N GLU A 192 22.13 -6.41 15.77
CA GLU A 192 21.80 -5.79 17.06
C GLU A 192 20.41 -6.13 17.60
N CYS A 193 19.45 -6.51 16.71
CA CYS A 193 18.05 -6.58 17.11
C CYS A 193 17.64 -8.00 17.56
N ASP A 194 16.75 -8.05 18.54
CA ASP A 194 16.13 -9.29 19.05
C ASP A 194 14.87 -9.64 18.26
N TYR A 195 14.21 -8.63 17.71
CA TYR A 195 13.05 -8.69 16.83
C TYR A 195 13.32 -7.88 15.57
N ILE A 196 12.93 -8.40 14.42
CA ILE A 196 13.06 -7.70 13.14
C ILE A 196 11.72 -7.78 12.41
N THR A 197 11.20 -6.64 11.98
CA THR A 197 9.94 -6.54 11.23
C THR A 197 10.13 -5.84 9.90
N LEU A 198 9.52 -6.40 8.85
CA LEU A 198 9.68 -5.96 7.46
C LEU A 198 8.47 -5.14 7.02
N HIS A 199 8.72 -3.92 6.53
CA HIS A 199 7.70 -2.99 6.01
C HIS A 199 8.12 -2.32 4.70
N VAL A 200 8.84 -3.07 3.86
CA VAL A 200 9.32 -2.62 2.55
C VAL A 200 8.49 -3.22 1.41
N PRO A 201 8.38 -2.56 0.26
CA PRO A 201 7.78 -3.15 -0.94
C PRO A 201 8.65 -4.29 -1.49
N LEU A 202 8.05 -5.19 -2.25
CA LEU A 202 8.79 -6.18 -3.02
C LEU A 202 9.30 -5.54 -4.31
N LEU A 203 10.61 -5.37 -4.38
CA LEU A 203 11.37 -4.86 -5.53
C LEU A 203 12.52 -5.83 -5.80
N ASP A 204 13.19 -5.71 -6.94
CA ASP A 204 14.38 -6.52 -7.23
C ASP A 204 15.47 -6.35 -6.16
N SER A 205 15.59 -5.15 -5.59
CA SER A 205 16.55 -4.83 -4.51
C SER A 205 16.16 -5.35 -3.13
N THR A 206 14.90 -5.69 -2.90
CA THR A 206 14.41 -6.17 -1.60
C THR A 206 14.01 -7.63 -1.62
N LYS A 207 13.84 -8.23 -2.80
CA LYS A 207 13.56 -9.66 -2.96
C LYS A 207 14.65 -10.49 -2.32
N GLY A 208 14.27 -11.40 -1.43
CA GLY A 208 15.20 -12.27 -0.70
C GLY A 208 16.15 -11.52 0.24
N MET A 209 15.80 -10.31 0.70
CA MET A 209 16.64 -9.55 1.63
C MET A 209 16.89 -10.28 2.95
N ILE A 210 15.96 -11.14 3.37
CA ILE A 210 16.18 -12.10 4.44
C ILE A 210 16.65 -13.39 3.79
N SER A 211 17.95 -13.51 3.64
CA SER A 211 18.69 -14.61 3.00
C SER A 211 19.47 -15.41 4.02
N LYS A 212 20.12 -16.47 3.57
CA LYS A 212 21.05 -17.25 4.41
C LYS A 212 22.15 -16.37 5.02
N ASP A 213 22.69 -15.42 4.24
CA ASP A 213 23.77 -14.56 4.70
C ASP A 213 23.27 -13.53 5.72
N SER A 214 22.11 -12.90 5.48
CA SER A 214 21.53 -11.95 6.44
C SER A 214 21.11 -12.66 7.74
N ILE A 215 20.55 -13.87 7.67
CA ILE A 215 20.21 -14.69 8.83
C ILE A 215 21.47 -15.05 9.63
N ALA A 216 22.57 -15.39 8.96
CA ALA A 216 23.83 -15.70 9.63
C ALA A 216 24.35 -14.54 10.50
N MET A 217 24.12 -13.28 10.06
CA MET A 217 24.49 -12.08 10.81
C MET A 217 23.58 -11.80 12.03
N MET A 218 22.38 -12.37 12.07
CA MET A 218 21.41 -12.10 13.13
C MET A 218 21.82 -12.69 14.46
N LYS A 219 21.22 -12.22 15.54
CA LYS A 219 21.36 -12.85 16.85
C LYS A 219 20.75 -14.25 16.87
N ASP A 220 21.32 -15.13 17.66
CA ASP A 220 20.70 -16.42 17.94
C ASP A 220 19.38 -16.21 18.69
N GLY A 221 18.34 -16.89 18.24
CA GLY A 221 17.01 -16.76 18.81
C GLY A 221 16.26 -15.47 18.39
N VAL A 222 16.64 -14.83 17.28
CA VAL A 222 15.91 -13.68 16.71
C VAL A 222 14.46 -14.07 16.36
N VAL A 223 13.55 -13.11 16.49
CA VAL A 223 12.17 -13.22 16.02
C VAL A 223 12.02 -12.39 14.74
N LEU A 224 11.52 -13.02 13.67
CA LEU A 224 11.25 -12.36 12.40
C LEU A 224 9.75 -12.18 12.20
N LEU A 225 9.34 -10.97 11.76
CA LEU A 225 7.95 -10.65 11.44
C LEU A 225 7.87 -10.12 10.01
N ASN A 226 6.99 -10.70 9.20
CA ASN A 226 6.79 -10.30 7.82
C ASN A 226 5.30 -10.14 7.51
N PHE A 227 4.84 -8.90 7.52
CA PHE A 227 3.48 -8.49 7.14
C PHE A 227 3.49 -7.65 5.85
N SER A 228 4.56 -7.76 5.06
CA SER A 228 4.72 -7.00 3.81
C SER A 228 4.53 -7.83 2.56
N ARG A 229 5.47 -8.72 2.24
CA ARG A 229 5.41 -9.64 1.07
C ARG A 229 6.22 -10.90 1.36
N ASP A 230 5.74 -12.05 0.92
CA ASP A 230 6.36 -13.37 1.09
C ASP A 230 7.79 -13.43 0.55
N LEU A 231 7.98 -13.02 -0.70
CA LEU A 231 9.26 -13.10 -1.43
C LEU A 231 10.39 -12.19 -0.86
N LEU A 232 10.14 -11.45 0.21
CA LEU A 232 11.21 -10.74 0.95
C LEU A 232 12.11 -11.70 1.73
N VAL A 233 11.64 -12.94 1.99
CA VAL A 233 12.32 -13.95 2.78
C VAL A 233 12.66 -15.15 1.91
N ASP A 234 13.90 -15.60 1.96
CA ASP A 234 14.29 -16.94 1.47
C ASP A 234 13.77 -17.99 2.46
N GLU A 235 12.65 -18.61 2.11
CA GLU A 235 11.97 -19.56 2.98
C GLU A 235 12.78 -20.81 3.23
N THR A 236 13.64 -21.25 2.30
CA THR A 236 14.52 -22.40 2.49
C THR A 236 15.55 -22.12 3.58
N ALA A 237 16.22 -20.96 3.49
CA ALA A 237 17.18 -20.54 4.51
C ALA A 237 16.50 -20.28 5.87
N LEU A 238 15.26 -19.80 5.84
CA LEU A 238 14.47 -19.58 7.06
C LEU A 238 14.14 -20.88 7.78
N ILE A 239 13.72 -21.93 7.05
CA ILE A 239 13.39 -23.24 7.66
C ILE A 239 14.61 -23.85 8.34
N ASP A 240 15.76 -23.86 7.67
CA ASP A 240 17.03 -24.31 8.26
C ASP A 240 17.36 -23.53 9.56
N ALA A 241 17.10 -22.21 9.55
CA ALA A 241 17.35 -21.36 10.70
C ALA A 241 16.35 -21.58 11.86
N LEU A 242 15.10 -21.92 11.56
CA LEU A 242 14.10 -22.31 12.57
C LEU A 242 14.45 -23.66 13.21
N GLU A 243 14.93 -24.63 12.44
CA GLU A 243 15.33 -25.95 12.92
C GLU A 243 16.56 -25.88 13.84
N THR A 244 17.54 -25.04 13.48
CA THR A 244 18.76 -24.83 14.28
C THR A 244 18.56 -23.91 15.48
N GLY A 245 17.42 -23.21 15.56
CA GLY A 245 17.13 -22.23 16.61
C GLY A 245 17.81 -20.88 16.41
N LYS A 246 18.49 -20.67 15.28
CA LYS A 246 19.02 -19.34 14.89
C LYS A 246 17.90 -18.31 14.80
N VAL A 247 16.79 -18.68 14.18
CA VAL A 247 15.50 -17.97 14.23
C VAL A 247 14.60 -18.69 15.25
N LYS A 248 14.17 -18.00 16.28
CA LYS A 248 13.31 -18.55 17.34
C LYS A 248 11.88 -18.72 16.87
N LYS A 249 11.33 -17.72 16.18
CA LYS A 249 9.97 -17.69 15.64
C LYS A 249 9.93 -16.86 14.38
N TYR A 250 9.10 -17.30 13.43
CA TYR A 250 8.73 -16.54 12.26
C TYR A 250 7.22 -16.27 12.28
N VAL A 251 6.82 -15.01 12.11
CA VAL A 251 5.42 -14.58 12.06
C VAL A 251 5.16 -13.95 10.71
N THR A 252 4.17 -14.46 9.99
CA THR A 252 3.83 -13.93 8.67
C THR A 252 2.33 -13.96 8.42
N ASP A 253 1.90 -13.09 7.51
CA ASP A 253 0.52 -13.00 7.03
C ASP A 253 0.36 -13.61 5.61
N PHE A 254 1.39 -14.32 5.14
CA PHE A 254 1.43 -14.91 3.79
C PHE A 254 1.49 -16.44 3.90
N ALA A 255 0.29 -17.04 3.89
CA ALA A 255 0.16 -18.49 3.91
C ALA A 255 0.56 -19.11 2.58
N ASN A 256 1.50 -20.05 2.62
CA ASN A 256 1.90 -20.87 1.48
C ASN A 256 2.32 -22.26 1.95
N PRO A 257 2.42 -23.27 1.05
CA PRO A 257 2.77 -24.66 1.44
C PRO A 257 4.14 -24.81 2.11
N THR A 258 5.08 -23.90 1.87
CA THR A 258 6.45 -23.99 2.41
C THR A 258 6.51 -23.70 3.89
N VAL A 259 5.78 -22.69 4.37
CA VAL A 259 5.82 -22.22 5.76
C VAL A 259 4.64 -22.71 6.60
N ALA A 260 3.53 -23.11 5.96
CA ALA A 260 2.35 -23.58 6.66
C ALA A 260 2.63 -24.89 7.43
N GLY A 261 2.43 -24.87 8.73
CA GLY A 261 2.64 -26.04 9.60
C GLY A 261 4.11 -26.30 10.01
N VAL A 262 5.05 -25.48 9.57
CA VAL A 262 6.44 -25.55 10.03
C VAL A 262 6.50 -25.18 11.52
N LYS A 263 7.27 -25.94 12.28
CA LYS A 263 7.45 -25.66 13.71
C LYS A 263 8.04 -24.28 13.93
N ASN A 264 7.54 -23.58 14.94
CA ASN A 264 7.97 -22.22 15.27
C ASN A 264 7.59 -21.14 14.22
N THR A 265 6.65 -21.44 13.33
CA THR A 265 5.98 -20.42 12.50
C THR A 265 4.61 -20.07 13.07
N LEU A 266 4.19 -18.82 12.90
CA LEU A 266 2.84 -18.34 13.11
C LEU A 266 2.38 -17.70 11.80
N VAL A 267 1.52 -18.41 11.08
CA VAL A 267 1.05 -17.99 9.75
C VAL A 267 -0.43 -17.63 9.83
N THR A 268 -0.78 -16.41 9.46
CA THR A 268 -2.16 -15.94 9.40
C THR A 268 -2.63 -15.83 7.94
N PRO A 269 -3.94 -15.96 7.66
CA PRO A 269 -4.47 -15.98 6.30
C PRO A 269 -4.72 -14.57 5.75
N HIS A 270 -3.67 -13.74 5.69
CA HIS A 270 -3.67 -12.37 5.15
C HIS A 270 -4.69 -11.44 5.86
N LEU A 271 -4.60 -11.40 7.18
CA LEU A 271 -5.53 -10.65 8.04
C LEU A 271 -5.09 -9.21 8.34
N GLY A 272 -3.88 -8.82 7.96
CA GLY A 272 -3.28 -7.53 8.34
C GLY A 272 -4.17 -6.31 8.10
N ALA A 273 -4.93 -6.31 6.99
CA ALA A 273 -5.85 -5.24 6.63
C ALA A 273 -7.33 -5.65 6.73
N SER A 274 -7.65 -6.80 7.32
CA SER A 274 -9.01 -7.36 7.34
C SER A 274 -9.78 -6.88 8.57
N THR A 275 -10.01 -5.59 8.67
CA THR A 275 -10.87 -4.96 9.69
C THR A 275 -11.90 -4.05 9.02
N ALA A 276 -13.05 -3.83 9.67
CA ALA A 276 -14.08 -2.93 9.16
C ALA A 276 -13.53 -1.52 8.93
N GLU A 277 -12.73 -1.01 9.86
CA GLU A 277 -12.12 0.31 9.80
C GLU A 277 -11.10 0.42 8.64
N SER A 278 -10.33 -0.63 8.37
CA SER A 278 -9.42 -0.65 7.22
C SER A 278 -10.18 -0.61 5.90
N GLU A 279 -11.30 -1.34 5.80
CA GLU A 279 -12.16 -1.33 4.62
C GLU A 279 -12.82 0.03 4.42
N ASP A 280 -13.34 0.63 5.48
CA ASP A 280 -13.94 1.97 5.48
C ASP A 280 -12.92 3.03 5.05
N ASN A 281 -11.75 3.04 5.67
CA ASN A 281 -10.69 3.99 5.37
C ASN A 281 -10.20 3.87 3.92
N CYS A 282 -10.01 2.65 3.42
CA CYS A 282 -9.63 2.42 2.02
C CYS A 282 -10.72 2.91 1.06
N ALA A 283 -11.99 2.63 1.34
CA ALA A 283 -13.10 3.09 0.51
C ALA A 283 -13.22 4.62 0.51
N CYS A 284 -13.10 5.27 1.67
CA CYS A 284 -13.11 6.73 1.79
C CYS A 284 -11.97 7.38 0.99
N MET A 285 -10.74 6.83 1.09
CA MET A 285 -9.60 7.35 0.34
C MET A 285 -9.80 7.17 -1.16
N ALA A 286 -10.21 5.99 -1.62
CA ALA A 286 -10.44 5.70 -3.03
C ALA A 286 -11.51 6.63 -3.64
N VAL A 287 -12.61 6.87 -2.94
CA VAL A 287 -13.66 7.80 -3.38
C VAL A 287 -13.15 9.23 -3.43
N LYS A 288 -12.37 9.67 -2.45
CA LYS A 288 -11.76 11.01 -2.43
C LYS A 288 -10.82 11.23 -3.61
N GLU A 289 -9.98 10.24 -3.93
CA GLU A 289 -9.04 10.29 -5.05
C GLU A 289 -9.77 10.34 -6.39
N LEU A 290 -10.81 9.51 -6.59
CA LEU A 290 -11.62 9.54 -7.79
C LEU A 290 -12.33 10.89 -7.96
N ARG A 291 -12.90 11.43 -6.90
CA ARG A 291 -13.57 12.73 -6.95
C ARG A 291 -12.61 13.84 -7.32
N ASP A 292 -11.47 13.92 -6.67
CA ASP A 292 -10.48 14.96 -6.94
C ASP A 292 -9.96 14.88 -8.39
N TYR A 293 -9.75 13.67 -8.88
CA TYR A 293 -9.36 13.46 -10.28
C TYR A 293 -10.47 13.83 -11.27
N LEU A 294 -11.70 13.40 -11.04
CA LEU A 294 -12.81 13.66 -11.95
C LEU A 294 -13.25 15.12 -11.94
N GLU A 295 -13.29 15.75 -10.76
CA GLU A 295 -13.76 17.13 -10.55
C GLU A 295 -12.69 18.19 -10.82
N ASN A 296 -11.41 17.90 -10.50
CA ASN A 296 -10.32 18.88 -10.56
C ASN A 296 -9.15 18.47 -11.47
N GLY A 297 -9.10 17.23 -11.91
CA GLY A 297 -7.97 16.69 -12.69
C GLY A 297 -6.75 16.31 -11.83
N ASN A 298 -6.78 16.50 -10.51
CA ASN A 298 -5.63 16.23 -9.66
C ASN A 298 -5.34 14.73 -9.55
N ILE A 299 -4.07 14.37 -9.52
CA ILE A 299 -3.60 12.99 -9.32
C ILE A 299 -2.81 12.91 -8.02
N HIS A 300 -3.32 12.14 -7.06
CA HIS A 300 -2.64 11.74 -5.83
C HIS A 300 -2.64 10.22 -5.71
N ASN A 301 -1.52 9.64 -5.26
CA ASN A 301 -1.37 8.19 -5.06
C ASN A 301 -1.63 7.32 -6.29
N SER A 302 -1.44 7.85 -7.50
CA SER A 302 -1.53 7.01 -8.69
C SER A 302 -0.32 6.08 -8.81
N VAL A 303 -0.59 4.83 -9.23
CA VAL A 303 0.43 3.80 -9.41
C VAL A 303 1.01 3.78 -10.83
N ASN A 304 0.31 4.30 -11.83
CA ASN A 304 0.73 4.31 -13.22
C ASN A 304 0.99 5.70 -13.82
N TYR A 305 0.49 6.77 -13.22
CA TYR A 305 0.77 8.14 -13.61
C TYR A 305 1.47 8.93 -12.50
N PRO A 306 2.13 10.07 -12.80
CA PRO A 306 2.77 10.90 -11.78
C PRO A 306 1.73 11.64 -10.93
N ASN A 307 2.09 11.97 -9.68
CA ASN A 307 1.31 12.93 -8.91
C ASN A 307 1.37 14.30 -9.57
N CYS A 308 0.21 14.92 -9.75
CA CYS A 308 0.05 16.24 -10.36
C CYS A 308 -1.14 16.93 -9.70
N ASP A 309 -0.93 18.10 -9.12
CA ASP A 309 -1.93 18.83 -8.36
C ASP A 309 -1.84 20.32 -8.67
N MET A 310 -2.97 20.90 -9.04
CA MET A 310 -3.17 22.35 -9.25
C MET A 310 -4.31 22.88 -8.39
N GLY A 311 -4.70 22.14 -7.34
CA GLY A 311 -5.79 22.49 -6.45
C GLY A 311 -7.17 22.41 -7.09
N ILE A 312 -8.16 22.94 -6.37
CA ILE A 312 -9.55 22.98 -6.83
C ILE A 312 -9.66 23.83 -8.09
N CYS A 313 -10.33 23.31 -9.12
CA CYS A 313 -10.52 24.00 -10.39
C CYS A 313 -11.46 25.20 -10.24
N GLY A 314 -10.88 26.38 -10.01
CA GLY A 314 -11.58 27.66 -9.86
C GLY A 314 -11.56 28.56 -11.11
N VAL A 315 -10.89 28.13 -12.19
CA VAL A 315 -10.69 28.92 -13.43
C VAL A 315 -11.82 28.76 -14.44
N ALA A 316 -11.77 29.51 -15.52
CA ALA A 316 -12.79 29.46 -16.60
C ALA A 316 -12.72 28.15 -17.39
N GLY A 317 -11.52 27.62 -17.61
CA GLY A 317 -11.29 26.33 -18.27
C GLY A 317 -10.11 25.61 -17.72
N ARG A 318 -10.21 24.28 -17.57
CA ARG A 318 -9.09 23.39 -17.22
C ARG A 318 -9.11 22.17 -18.13
N ILE A 319 -7.95 21.84 -18.70
CA ILE A 319 -7.73 20.66 -19.53
C ILE A 319 -6.75 19.74 -18.84
N ALA A 320 -7.02 18.44 -18.89
CA ALA A 320 -6.15 17.38 -18.43
C ALA A 320 -5.71 16.51 -19.60
N ILE A 321 -4.41 16.24 -19.74
CA ILE A 321 -3.82 15.49 -20.85
C ILE A 321 -2.97 14.36 -20.31
N ASN A 322 -3.39 13.12 -20.56
CA ASN A 322 -2.57 11.92 -20.36
C ASN A 322 -1.74 11.67 -21.62
N HIS A 323 -0.44 11.59 -21.54
CA HIS A 323 0.42 11.44 -22.71
C HIS A 323 1.69 10.64 -22.44
N LYS A 324 2.38 10.20 -23.48
CA LYS A 324 3.69 9.59 -23.38
C LYS A 324 4.75 10.63 -22.98
N ASN A 325 5.73 10.21 -22.22
CA ASN A 325 6.84 11.06 -21.79
C ASN A 325 7.90 11.14 -22.92
N VAL A 326 7.55 11.87 -23.98
CA VAL A 326 8.42 12.06 -25.14
C VAL A 326 8.72 13.56 -25.35
N VAL A 327 9.73 13.84 -26.17
CA VAL A 327 10.18 15.22 -26.44
C VAL A 327 9.11 16.06 -27.11
N ASN A 328 9.13 17.38 -26.86
CA ASN A 328 8.33 18.38 -27.56
C ASN A 328 6.81 18.39 -27.26
N MET A 329 6.30 17.60 -26.29
CA MET A 329 4.86 17.55 -25.97
C MET A 329 4.31 18.93 -25.55
N ILE A 330 4.99 19.55 -24.56
CA ILE A 330 4.54 20.85 -24.01
C ILE A 330 4.51 21.96 -25.08
N SER A 331 5.50 21.99 -25.98
CA SER A 331 5.53 22.95 -27.07
C SER A 331 4.35 22.78 -28.05
N GLN A 332 3.97 21.52 -28.31
CA GLN A 332 2.82 21.23 -29.18
C GLN A 332 1.51 21.67 -28.51
N PHE A 333 1.32 21.39 -27.22
CA PHE A 333 0.14 21.85 -26.49
C PHE A 333 0.02 23.37 -26.50
N ALA A 334 1.12 24.07 -26.17
CA ALA A 334 1.14 25.53 -26.20
C ALA A 334 0.88 26.10 -27.60
N THR A 335 1.36 25.44 -28.66
CA THR A 335 1.14 25.88 -30.07
C THR A 335 -0.33 25.73 -30.45
N VAL A 336 -0.99 24.62 -30.10
CA VAL A 336 -2.42 24.40 -30.39
C VAL A 336 -3.27 25.43 -29.65
N LEU A 337 -3.04 25.62 -28.35
CA LEU A 337 -3.80 26.57 -27.53
C LEU A 337 -3.58 28.02 -27.97
N GLY A 338 -2.32 28.42 -28.18
CA GLY A 338 -1.98 29.78 -28.66
C GLY A 338 -2.51 30.07 -30.06
N GLY A 339 -2.47 29.08 -30.98
CA GLY A 339 -3.04 29.17 -32.31
C GLY A 339 -4.57 29.36 -32.32
N ALA A 340 -5.25 28.90 -31.27
CA ALA A 340 -6.67 29.12 -31.03
C ALA A 340 -6.97 30.41 -30.25
N GLY A 341 -5.95 31.21 -29.93
CA GLY A 341 -6.11 32.45 -29.16
C GLY A 341 -6.42 32.24 -27.68
N MET A 342 -6.16 31.05 -27.13
CA MET A 342 -6.39 30.73 -25.73
C MET A 342 -5.16 31.07 -24.90
N ASN A 343 -5.35 31.84 -23.82
CA ASN A 343 -4.27 32.14 -22.87
C ASN A 343 -4.19 31.10 -21.76
N ILE A 344 -2.97 30.61 -21.52
CA ILE A 344 -2.67 29.67 -20.43
C ILE A 344 -2.36 30.51 -19.19
N SER A 345 -3.16 30.37 -18.13
CA SER A 345 -2.96 31.07 -16.86
C SER A 345 -2.02 30.29 -15.91
N ASP A 346 -2.06 28.96 -15.97
CA ASP A 346 -1.15 28.08 -15.22
C ASP A 346 -1.03 26.72 -15.93
N MET A 347 0.10 26.04 -15.72
CA MET A 347 0.33 24.71 -16.30
C MET A 347 1.30 23.92 -15.45
N THR A 348 0.93 22.68 -15.19
CA THR A 348 1.81 21.71 -14.52
C THR A 348 1.94 20.47 -15.37
N ASN A 349 3.19 20.09 -15.67
CA ASN A 349 3.52 18.80 -16.31
C ASN A 349 4.40 17.99 -15.39
N LYS A 350 4.06 16.72 -15.22
CA LYS A 350 4.82 15.74 -14.45
C LYS A 350 4.97 14.45 -15.24
N SER A 351 6.06 13.72 -15.00
CA SER A 351 6.32 12.42 -15.64
C SER A 351 6.67 11.34 -14.64
N LYS A 352 6.35 10.09 -14.99
CA LYS A 352 6.67 8.87 -14.25
C LYS A 352 6.94 7.74 -15.26
N GLY A 353 8.22 7.40 -15.43
CA GLY A 353 8.63 6.44 -16.45
C GLY A 353 8.24 6.93 -17.87
N ASP A 354 7.53 6.06 -18.59
CA ASP A 354 7.14 6.30 -19.98
C ASP A 354 5.89 7.18 -20.14
N TYR A 355 5.23 7.55 -19.04
CA TYR A 355 3.99 8.32 -19.04
C TYR A 355 4.15 9.66 -18.36
N ALA A 356 3.39 10.63 -18.85
CA ALA A 356 3.32 11.96 -18.30
C ALA A 356 1.85 12.43 -18.21
N TYR A 357 1.65 13.44 -17.41
CA TYR A 357 0.35 14.07 -17.20
C TYR A 357 0.51 15.56 -17.13
N THR A 358 -0.32 16.28 -17.90
CA THR A 358 -0.32 17.74 -17.94
C THR A 358 -1.69 18.28 -17.57
N LEU A 359 -1.73 19.20 -16.59
CA LEU A 359 -2.88 20.04 -16.31
C LEU A 359 -2.62 21.45 -16.85
N ILE A 360 -3.62 22.04 -17.51
CA ILE A 360 -3.53 23.38 -18.09
C ILE A 360 -4.76 24.17 -17.68
N ASP A 361 -4.55 25.28 -16.99
CA ASP A 361 -5.57 26.27 -16.66
C ASP A 361 -5.64 27.36 -17.73
N LEU A 362 -6.85 27.67 -18.15
CA LEU A 362 -7.14 28.58 -19.23
C LEU A 362 -8.00 29.77 -18.74
N GLU A 363 -7.79 30.96 -19.31
CA GLU A 363 -8.60 32.14 -19.03
C GLU A 363 -9.99 32.08 -19.66
N THR A 364 -10.19 31.15 -20.62
CA THR A 364 -11.45 30.93 -21.32
C THR A 364 -11.86 29.46 -21.26
N PRO A 365 -13.15 29.11 -21.35
CA PRO A 365 -13.60 27.72 -21.38
C PRO A 365 -12.96 26.96 -22.55
N ALA A 366 -12.59 25.71 -22.30
CA ALA A 366 -12.11 24.78 -23.32
C ALA A 366 -13.26 24.36 -24.26
N THR A 367 -12.98 24.25 -25.57
CA THR A 367 -13.96 23.79 -26.56
C THR A 367 -13.62 22.38 -27.05
N GLN A 368 -14.63 21.65 -27.55
CA GLN A 368 -14.40 20.34 -28.12
C GLN A 368 -13.42 20.37 -29.30
N GLU A 369 -13.46 21.41 -30.16
CA GLU A 369 -12.52 21.58 -31.27
C GLU A 369 -11.05 21.60 -30.82
N ILE A 370 -10.78 22.19 -29.63
CA ILE A 370 -9.43 22.22 -29.07
C ILE A 370 -9.04 20.85 -28.53
N ILE A 371 -9.97 20.16 -27.90
CA ILE A 371 -9.74 18.79 -27.41
C ILE A 371 -9.38 17.86 -28.56
N ASP A 372 -10.14 17.92 -29.66
CA ASP A 372 -9.91 17.10 -30.84
C ASP A 372 -8.51 17.35 -31.43
N LYS A 373 -8.09 18.61 -31.53
CA LYS A 373 -6.74 18.98 -31.98
C LYS A 373 -5.61 18.52 -31.05
N LEU A 374 -5.85 18.52 -29.74
CA LEU A 374 -4.88 18.04 -28.77
C LEU A 374 -4.78 16.51 -28.80
N ASP A 375 -5.89 15.82 -29.02
CA ASP A 375 -5.96 14.37 -29.10
C ASP A 375 -5.28 13.80 -30.36
N GLU A 376 -5.24 14.61 -31.48
CA GLU A 376 -4.52 14.27 -32.71
C GLU A 376 -2.98 14.31 -32.56
N ILE A 377 -2.44 14.87 -31.49
CA ILE A 377 -0.99 14.97 -31.29
C ILE A 377 -0.41 13.57 -30.97
N GLU A 378 0.57 13.17 -31.78
CA GLU A 378 1.25 11.87 -31.55
C GLU A 378 1.84 11.79 -30.15
N GLY A 379 1.47 10.73 -29.40
CA GLY A 379 1.87 10.51 -28.02
C GLY A 379 0.85 10.97 -27.00
N VAL A 380 -0.20 11.69 -27.38
CA VAL A 380 -1.37 11.91 -26.53
C VAL A 380 -2.16 10.61 -26.41
N LEU A 381 -2.64 10.30 -25.22
CA LEU A 381 -3.38 9.07 -24.91
C LEU A 381 -4.83 9.35 -24.55
N LYS A 382 -5.08 10.48 -23.89
CA LYS A 382 -6.43 10.93 -23.54
C LYS A 382 -6.42 12.42 -23.19
N VAL A 383 -7.40 13.15 -23.68
CA VAL A 383 -7.64 14.56 -23.33
C VAL A 383 -9.00 14.69 -22.67
N ARG A 384 -9.08 15.48 -21.60
CA ARG A 384 -10.32 15.69 -20.84
C ARG A 384 -10.55 17.18 -20.59
N ILE A 385 -11.77 17.64 -20.78
CA ILE A 385 -12.24 18.91 -20.22
C ILE A 385 -12.61 18.66 -18.77
N ILE A 386 -11.98 19.37 -17.87
CA ILE A 386 -12.34 19.36 -16.44
C ILE A 386 -13.39 20.45 -16.18
N LYS A 387 -13.20 21.62 -16.85
CA LYS A 387 -14.13 22.75 -16.76
C LYS A 387 -14.07 23.60 -18.03
#